data_ac5f2aafd5c2b1497cb73eb1cdfe547d
#
_entry.id   ac5f2aafd5c2b1497cb73eb1cdfe547d
#
_cell.length_a   1.000
_cell.length_b   1.000
_cell.length_c   1.000
_cell.angle_alpha   90.00
_cell.angle_beta   90.00
_cell.angle_gamma   90.00
#
_symmetry.space_group_name_H-M   'P 1'
#
loop_
_entity.id
_entity.type
_entity.pdbx_description
1 polymer ?
#
loop_
_entity_poly.entity_id
_entity_poly.type
_entity_poly.pdbx_seq_one_letter_code
_entity_poly.pdbx_strand_id
1 'polypeptide(L)'
;PALARASAGQAQCEAGIPLQGTGHVVRVGPDGRQAPDSERPASSTAPITLDDEEIGAVWLERPGPPTPLDEVLLDRFAIAAAAVVERYGPARTTMADPALVELVISADGDEAGRTRALRLLGFAADLPIRVAAVRSPLPLDRVAALVCPNRPVKAAPLGGAGVVLATTLDPTRFPAGVRAGVGAADSPDRSWREARTALRFTTPRRPVVHHAALGALALLAEVPPDALRGNADVAAVARLAHDRDDLETLDAYCATGSLRRAADLLHLHHSSVARRLDQIGKALGFELTDPAGPVRAELALTAWRLLDDGTTAG
;
A
#
# COMPACT_ATOMS: atom_id res chain seq x y z
N PRO A 1 -13.63 23.33 -14.57
CA PRO A 1 -13.58 24.11 -15.82
C PRO A 1 -14.33 25.45 -15.74
N ALA A 2 -15.55 25.49 -15.13
CA ALA A 2 -16.35 26.72 -15.07
C ALA A 2 -15.66 27.87 -14.33
N LEU A 3 -15.04 27.57 -13.17
CA LEU A 3 -14.28 28.56 -12.39
C LEU A 3 -13.08 29.08 -13.16
N ALA A 4 -12.29 28.21 -13.78
CA ALA A 4 -11.14 28.62 -14.59
C ALA A 4 -11.57 29.52 -15.76
N ARG A 5 -12.71 29.24 -16.41
CA ARG A 5 -13.28 30.12 -17.45
C ARG A 5 -13.65 31.53 -16.94
N ALA A 6 -14.33 31.56 -15.78
CA ALA A 6 -14.71 32.83 -15.18
C ALA A 6 -13.47 33.65 -14.81
N SER A 7 -12.47 33.05 -14.22
CA SER A 7 -11.22 33.71 -13.83
C SER A 7 -10.42 34.17 -15.04
N ALA A 8 -10.29 33.34 -16.10
CA ALA A 8 -9.60 33.71 -17.34
C ALA A 8 -10.28 34.86 -18.06
N GLY A 9 -11.61 34.86 -18.13
CA GLY A 9 -12.38 35.95 -18.73
C GLY A 9 -12.27 37.28 -17.96
N GLN A 10 -12.26 37.26 -16.63
CA GLN A 10 -12.08 38.45 -15.80
C GLN A 10 -10.64 38.97 -15.82
N ALA A 11 -9.66 38.08 -15.79
CA ALA A 11 -8.25 38.42 -15.82
C ALA A 11 -7.77 38.83 -17.25
N GLN A 12 -8.53 38.51 -18.29
CA GLN A 12 -8.16 38.68 -19.70
C GLN A 12 -6.81 37.99 -20.02
N CYS A 13 -6.53 36.85 -19.39
CA CYS A 13 -5.35 36.02 -19.62
C CYS A 13 -5.67 34.54 -19.33
N GLU A 14 -4.71 33.65 -19.57
CA GLU A 14 -4.89 32.27 -19.24
C GLU A 14 -4.97 32.04 -17.72
N ALA A 15 -5.88 31.17 -17.30
CA ALA A 15 -6.04 30.75 -15.90
C ALA A 15 -5.99 29.24 -15.80
N GLY A 16 -5.34 28.75 -14.75
CA GLY A 16 -5.17 27.32 -14.53
C GLY A 16 -5.49 26.88 -13.11
N ILE A 17 -5.91 25.62 -13.00
CA ILE A 17 -6.16 24.89 -11.75
C ILE A 17 -5.83 23.42 -11.94
N PRO A 18 -5.07 22.78 -11.02
CA PRO A 18 -4.90 21.35 -11.03
C PRO A 18 -6.19 20.66 -10.57
N LEU A 19 -6.56 19.59 -11.22
CA LEU A 19 -7.61 18.70 -10.73
C LEU A 19 -6.98 17.70 -9.75
N GLN A 20 -7.26 17.87 -8.46
CA GLN A 20 -6.73 16.98 -7.44
C GLN A 20 -7.06 15.52 -7.71
N GLY A 21 -6.05 14.65 -7.54
CA GLY A 21 -6.19 13.20 -7.68
C GLY A 21 -6.18 12.68 -9.12
N THR A 22 -6.22 13.57 -10.14
CA THR A 22 -6.26 13.14 -11.55
C THR A 22 -4.94 13.36 -12.29
N GLY A 23 -4.05 14.18 -11.76
CA GLY A 23 -2.86 14.65 -12.48
C GLY A 23 -3.17 15.60 -13.65
N HIS A 24 -4.45 15.84 -13.94
CA HIS A 24 -4.85 16.75 -15.00
C HIS A 24 -4.89 18.20 -14.52
N VAL A 25 -4.43 19.08 -15.38
CA VAL A 25 -4.48 20.54 -15.22
C VAL A 25 -5.56 21.08 -16.15
N VAL A 26 -6.49 21.88 -15.61
CA VAL A 26 -7.44 22.63 -16.44
C VAL A 26 -6.83 23.99 -16.71
N ARG A 27 -6.53 24.26 -17.97
CA ARG A 27 -6.09 25.58 -18.47
C ARG A 27 -7.14 26.15 -19.39
N VAL A 28 -7.46 27.40 -19.23
CA VAL A 28 -8.49 28.09 -20.02
C VAL A 28 -7.99 29.45 -20.42
N GLY A 29 -8.14 29.78 -21.70
CA GLY A 29 -7.85 31.11 -22.24
C GLY A 29 -8.93 32.15 -21.94
N PRO A 30 -8.66 33.43 -22.20
CA PRO A 30 -9.61 34.51 -22.00
C PRO A 30 -10.88 34.39 -22.85
N ASP A 31 -10.82 33.62 -23.94
CA ASP A 31 -11.95 33.24 -24.79
C ASP A 31 -12.84 32.11 -24.22
N GLY A 32 -12.48 31.60 -23.05
CA GLY A 32 -13.18 30.51 -22.38
C GLY A 32 -12.92 29.12 -22.97
N ARG A 33 -12.01 28.98 -23.93
CA ARG A 33 -11.60 27.69 -24.51
C ARG A 33 -10.45 27.08 -23.72
N GLN A 34 -10.35 25.76 -23.77
CA GLN A 34 -9.23 25.07 -23.18
C GLN A 34 -7.92 25.45 -23.88
N ALA A 35 -6.95 25.91 -23.12
CA ALA A 35 -5.63 26.26 -23.62
C ALA A 35 -4.73 24.99 -23.61
N PRO A 36 -3.83 24.84 -24.59
CA PRO A 36 -2.84 23.78 -24.61
C PRO A 36 -1.85 23.94 -23.46
N ASP A 37 -1.12 22.86 -23.17
CA ASP A 37 -0.01 22.94 -22.20
C ASP A 37 1.02 23.98 -22.65
N SER A 38 1.47 24.81 -21.73
CA SER A 38 2.42 25.88 -21.98
C SER A 38 3.64 25.69 -21.08
N GLU A 39 4.81 25.92 -21.62
CA GLU A 39 6.06 25.99 -20.85
C GLU A 39 6.25 27.34 -20.14
N ARG A 40 5.31 28.28 -20.32
CA ARG A 40 5.40 29.61 -19.68
C ARG A 40 5.18 29.46 -18.17
N PRO A 41 6.02 30.11 -17.36
CA PRO A 41 5.79 30.16 -15.93
C PRO A 41 4.53 30.98 -15.63
N ALA A 42 3.81 30.62 -14.59
CA ALA A 42 2.70 31.42 -14.08
C ALA A 42 3.19 32.84 -13.70
N SER A 43 2.45 33.84 -14.11
CA SER A 43 2.75 35.23 -13.74
C SER A 43 2.37 35.55 -12.30
N SER A 44 1.34 34.86 -11.78
CA SER A 44 0.84 35.00 -10.42
C SER A 44 0.20 33.69 -9.97
N THR A 45 0.36 33.32 -8.71
CA THR A 45 -0.20 32.10 -8.09
C THR A 45 -0.82 32.42 -6.74
N ALA A 46 -1.87 31.68 -6.37
CA ALA A 46 -2.41 31.68 -5.01
C ALA A 46 -2.66 30.24 -4.54
N PRO A 47 -2.36 29.91 -3.27
CA PRO A 47 -2.63 28.60 -2.71
C PRO A 47 -4.15 28.40 -2.55
N ILE A 48 -4.60 27.18 -2.79
CA ILE A 48 -5.95 26.74 -2.43
C ILE A 48 -5.83 26.13 -1.04
N THR A 49 -6.40 26.74 -0.02
CA THR A 49 -6.38 26.26 1.36
C THR A 49 -7.76 25.79 1.79
N LEU A 50 -7.80 24.70 2.54
CA LEU A 50 -9.02 24.15 3.16
C LEU A 50 -8.61 23.58 4.52
N ASP A 51 -9.28 24.00 5.61
CA ASP A 51 -8.95 23.64 6.99
C ASP A 51 -7.48 23.89 7.36
N ASP A 52 -6.93 25.06 6.98
CA ASP A 52 -5.54 25.48 7.15
C ASP A 52 -4.48 24.60 6.42
N GLU A 53 -4.89 23.68 5.56
CA GLU A 53 -4.00 22.86 4.75
C GLU A 53 -4.02 23.32 3.30
N GLU A 54 -2.82 23.48 2.69
CA GLU A 54 -2.68 23.77 1.26
C GLU A 54 -2.98 22.52 0.44
N ILE A 55 -4.03 22.61 -0.41
CA ILE A 55 -4.53 21.50 -1.23
C ILE A 55 -4.19 21.62 -2.70
N GLY A 56 -3.53 22.69 -3.08
CA GLY A 56 -3.14 22.99 -4.46
C GLY A 56 -2.96 24.47 -4.67
N ALA A 57 -2.77 24.90 -5.91
CA ALA A 57 -2.63 26.31 -6.26
C ALA A 57 -3.39 26.63 -7.54
N VAL A 58 -4.00 27.80 -7.60
CA VAL A 58 -4.51 28.41 -8.84
C VAL A 58 -3.50 29.40 -9.37
N TRP A 59 -3.50 29.63 -10.66
CA TRP A 59 -2.57 30.57 -11.29
C TRP A 59 -3.17 31.32 -12.48
N LEU A 60 -2.52 32.44 -12.80
CA LEU A 60 -2.73 33.23 -14.02
C LEU A 60 -1.44 33.23 -14.83
N GLU A 61 -1.58 33.21 -16.15
CA GLU A 61 -0.47 33.36 -17.11
C GLU A 61 -0.72 34.57 -18.00
N ARG A 62 -0.11 35.66 -17.61
CA ARG A 62 -0.21 36.95 -18.35
C ARG A 62 1.02 37.15 -19.24
N PRO A 63 0.85 37.67 -20.46
CA PRO A 63 1.99 37.99 -21.33
C PRO A 63 2.90 39.10 -20.80
N GLY A 64 2.48 39.83 -19.77
CA GLY A 64 3.21 40.93 -19.15
C GLY A 64 3.34 40.79 -17.63
N PRO A 65 3.77 41.86 -16.93
CA PRO A 65 3.88 41.82 -15.48
C PRO A 65 2.51 41.63 -14.80
N PRO A 66 2.47 41.07 -13.58
CA PRO A 66 1.23 40.95 -12.82
C PRO A 66 0.63 42.31 -12.52
N THR A 67 -0.69 42.37 -12.45
CA THR A 67 -1.44 43.57 -12.09
C THR A 67 -1.96 43.46 -10.66
N PRO A 68 -2.23 44.61 -9.96
CA PRO A 68 -2.80 44.58 -8.61
C PRO A 68 -4.16 43.85 -8.52
N LEU A 69 -4.88 43.75 -9.63
CA LEU A 69 -6.16 43.04 -9.69
C LEU A 69 -5.97 41.51 -9.69
N ASP A 70 -4.81 41.01 -10.15
CA ASP A 70 -4.53 39.58 -10.27
C ASP A 70 -4.54 38.91 -8.90
N GLU A 71 -4.04 39.56 -7.87
CA GLU A 71 -4.05 39.05 -6.48
C GLU A 71 -5.49 38.83 -5.99
N VAL A 72 -6.36 39.84 -6.16
CA VAL A 72 -7.77 39.75 -5.75
C VAL A 72 -8.53 38.67 -6.55
N LEU A 73 -8.23 38.54 -7.83
CA LEU A 73 -8.86 37.53 -8.70
C LEU A 73 -8.40 36.12 -8.30
N LEU A 74 -7.12 35.94 -7.99
CA LEU A 74 -6.56 34.66 -7.55
C LEU A 74 -7.10 34.25 -6.21
N ASP A 75 -7.21 35.15 -5.24
CA ASP A 75 -7.82 34.85 -3.93
C ASP A 75 -9.26 34.39 -4.10
N ARG A 76 -10.06 35.07 -4.90
CA ARG A 76 -11.44 34.63 -5.19
C ARG A 76 -11.49 33.30 -5.90
N PHE A 77 -10.58 33.07 -6.84
CA PHE A 77 -10.48 31.82 -7.57
C PHE A 77 -10.09 30.67 -6.62
N ALA A 78 -9.11 30.90 -5.73
CA ALA A 78 -8.68 29.92 -4.73
C ALA A 78 -9.82 29.57 -3.75
N ILE A 79 -10.52 30.58 -3.20
CA ILE A 79 -11.68 30.38 -2.30
C ILE A 79 -12.80 29.60 -3.01
N ALA A 80 -13.14 29.97 -4.25
CA ALA A 80 -14.17 29.26 -5.00
C ALA A 80 -13.74 27.83 -5.35
N ALA A 81 -12.45 27.62 -5.63
CA ALA A 81 -11.89 26.30 -5.86
C ALA A 81 -11.94 25.43 -4.60
N ALA A 82 -11.57 26.00 -3.43
CA ALA A 82 -11.69 25.33 -2.14
C ALA A 82 -13.14 24.90 -1.86
N ALA A 83 -14.12 25.78 -2.03
CA ALA A 83 -15.54 25.48 -1.84
C ALA A 83 -16.06 24.38 -2.78
N VAL A 84 -15.55 24.31 -4.02
CA VAL A 84 -15.90 23.22 -4.95
C VAL A 84 -15.26 21.91 -4.51
N VAL A 85 -14.01 21.94 -4.05
CA VAL A 85 -13.33 20.74 -3.52
C VAL A 85 -14.01 20.25 -2.25
N GLU A 86 -14.41 21.16 -1.35
CA GLU A 86 -15.15 20.81 -0.14
C GLU A 86 -16.50 20.14 -0.45
N ARG A 87 -17.23 20.66 -1.44
CA ARG A 87 -18.59 20.20 -1.77
C ARG A 87 -18.62 18.98 -2.68
N TYR A 88 -17.72 18.88 -3.63
CA TYR A 88 -17.75 17.89 -4.73
C TYR A 88 -16.45 17.10 -4.87
N GLY A 89 -15.41 17.47 -4.13
CA GLY A 89 -14.14 16.75 -4.12
C GLY A 89 -14.25 15.37 -3.48
N PRO A 90 -13.32 14.50 -3.76
CA PRO A 90 -13.24 13.21 -3.07
C PRO A 90 -13.15 13.45 -1.57
N ALA A 91 -13.89 12.64 -0.78
CA ALA A 91 -13.82 12.70 0.66
C ALA A 91 -12.34 12.66 1.12
N ARG A 92 -11.91 13.66 1.87
CA ARG A 92 -10.53 13.82 2.34
C ARG A 92 -10.12 12.76 3.36
N THR A 93 -11.10 12.04 3.93
CA THR A 93 -10.82 10.99 4.90
C THR A 93 -10.08 9.85 4.20
N THR A 94 -9.00 9.40 4.80
CA THR A 94 -8.31 8.18 4.38
C THR A 94 -9.21 6.95 4.53
N MET A 95 -10.16 7.00 5.47
CA MET A 95 -11.16 5.93 5.63
C MET A 95 -12.21 6.02 4.54
N ALA A 96 -12.49 4.87 3.94
CA ALA A 96 -13.47 4.69 2.88
C ALA A 96 -14.68 3.89 3.38
N ASP A 97 -15.80 4.01 2.65
CA ASP A 97 -16.92 3.08 2.81
C ASP A 97 -16.46 1.65 2.42
N PRO A 98 -16.52 0.68 3.35
CA PRO A 98 -16.13 -0.70 3.08
C PRO A 98 -16.83 -1.31 1.87
N ALA A 99 -18.11 -0.98 1.62
CA ALA A 99 -18.85 -1.48 0.48
C ALA A 99 -18.28 -1.01 -0.87
N LEU A 100 -17.82 0.26 -0.94
CA LEU A 100 -17.15 0.76 -2.14
C LEU A 100 -15.80 0.09 -2.36
N VAL A 101 -15.03 -0.14 -1.28
CA VAL A 101 -13.75 -0.84 -1.37
C VAL A 101 -13.97 -2.28 -1.81
N GLU A 102 -14.98 -2.96 -1.27
CA GLU A 102 -15.34 -4.32 -1.66
C GLU A 102 -15.69 -4.42 -3.16
N LEU A 103 -16.47 -3.46 -3.69
CA LEU A 103 -16.76 -3.38 -5.13
C LEU A 103 -15.49 -3.24 -5.98
N VAL A 104 -14.49 -2.49 -5.48
CA VAL A 104 -13.22 -2.31 -6.21
C VAL A 104 -12.41 -3.60 -6.26
N ILE A 105 -12.36 -4.36 -5.16
CA ILE A 105 -11.50 -5.56 -5.02
C ILE A 105 -12.24 -6.88 -5.27
N SER A 106 -13.53 -6.84 -5.58
CA SER A 106 -14.32 -8.05 -5.91
C SER A 106 -13.87 -8.66 -7.23
N ALA A 107 -13.70 -9.98 -7.24
CA ALA A 107 -13.40 -10.74 -8.45
C ALA A 107 -14.61 -10.80 -9.40
N ASP A 108 -15.82 -10.77 -8.86
CA ASP A 108 -17.08 -10.89 -9.61
C ASP A 108 -17.64 -9.53 -10.07
N GLY A 109 -16.95 -8.42 -9.70
CA GLY A 109 -17.34 -7.06 -10.06
C GLY A 109 -17.13 -6.78 -11.54
N ASP A 110 -18.11 -6.15 -12.20
CA ASP A 110 -17.93 -5.65 -13.55
C ASP A 110 -16.98 -4.43 -13.57
N GLU A 111 -16.35 -4.19 -14.71
CA GLU A 111 -15.37 -3.10 -14.87
C GLU A 111 -16.03 -1.72 -14.74
N ALA A 112 -17.29 -1.57 -15.16
CA ALA A 112 -18.00 -0.31 -15.07
C ALA A 112 -18.35 0.04 -13.61
N GLY A 113 -18.79 -0.95 -12.83
CA GLY A 113 -19.05 -0.80 -11.39
C GLY A 113 -17.75 -0.49 -10.62
N ARG A 114 -16.65 -1.19 -10.94
CA ARG A 114 -15.34 -0.93 -10.34
C ARG A 114 -14.84 0.47 -10.65
N THR A 115 -14.92 0.90 -11.90
CA THR A 115 -14.54 2.26 -12.31
C THR A 115 -15.37 3.32 -11.60
N ARG A 116 -16.68 3.10 -11.45
CA ARG A 116 -17.57 3.99 -10.72
C ARG A 116 -17.21 4.07 -9.23
N ALA A 117 -16.96 2.93 -8.60
CA ALA A 117 -16.53 2.87 -7.20
C ALA A 117 -15.20 3.60 -6.99
N LEU A 118 -14.20 3.40 -7.86
CA LEU A 118 -12.93 4.12 -7.81
C LEU A 118 -13.11 5.63 -7.90
N ARG A 119 -13.98 6.11 -8.79
CA ARG A 119 -14.29 7.56 -8.89
C ARG A 119 -14.95 8.11 -7.64
N LEU A 120 -15.87 7.36 -7.03
CA LEU A 120 -16.52 7.74 -5.77
C LEU A 120 -15.52 7.76 -4.60
N LEU A 121 -14.50 6.90 -4.63
CA LEU A 121 -13.38 6.92 -3.70
C LEU A 121 -12.35 8.01 -3.99
N GLY A 122 -12.49 8.75 -5.10
CA GLY A 122 -11.60 9.85 -5.47
C GLY A 122 -10.36 9.43 -6.25
N PHE A 123 -10.35 8.23 -6.84
CA PHE A 123 -9.29 7.81 -7.75
C PHE A 123 -9.64 8.16 -9.20
N ALA A 124 -8.64 8.53 -9.98
CA ALA A 124 -8.79 8.62 -11.43
C ALA A 124 -8.86 7.21 -12.02
N ALA A 125 -9.75 7.03 -13.01
CA ALA A 125 -10.04 5.70 -13.55
C ALA A 125 -8.90 5.09 -14.38
N ASP A 126 -7.99 5.92 -14.85
CA ASP A 126 -6.84 5.58 -15.69
C ASP A 126 -5.55 5.31 -14.91
N LEU A 127 -5.55 5.52 -13.58
CA LEU A 127 -4.39 5.25 -12.76
C LEU A 127 -4.40 3.82 -12.22
N PRO A 128 -3.24 3.14 -12.21
CA PRO A 128 -3.13 1.82 -11.61
C PRO A 128 -3.36 1.92 -10.10
N ILE A 129 -4.16 0.99 -9.56
CA ILE A 129 -4.41 0.91 -8.12
C ILE A 129 -3.64 -0.27 -7.55
N ARG A 130 -2.78 0.01 -6.60
CA ARG A 130 -2.08 -0.98 -5.78
C ARG A 130 -2.89 -1.24 -4.51
N VAL A 131 -2.91 -2.49 -4.10
CA VAL A 131 -3.64 -2.90 -2.90
C VAL A 131 -2.67 -3.49 -1.88
N ALA A 132 -2.80 -3.05 -0.63
CA ALA A 132 -2.16 -3.71 0.48
C ALA A 132 -3.19 -4.30 1.44
N ALA A 133 -2.92 -5.53 1.90
CA ALA A 133 -3.60 -6.16 3.01
C ALA A 133 -2.80 -5.92 4.30
N VAL A 134 -3.44 -5.41 5.34
CA VAL A 134 -2.74 -4.90 6.53
C VAL A 134 -3.32 -5.51 7.80
N ARG A 135 -2.45 -5.99 8.70
CA ARG A 135 -2.76 -6.23 10.11
C ARG A 135 -1.98 -5.24 10.96
N SER A 136 -2.66 -4.46 11.78
CA SER A 136 -2.06 -3.34 12.49
C SER A 136 -2.66 -3.18 13.89
N PRO A 137 -1.83 -2.90 14.91
CA PRO A 137 -2.30 -2.42 16.19
C PRO A 137 -2.67 -0.93 16.15
N LEU A 138 -2.26 -0.21 15.09
CA LEU A 138 -2.57 1.20 14.90
C LEU A 138 -3.87 1.36 14.10
N PRO A 139 -4.59 2.49 14.26
CA PRO A 139 -5.71 2.84 13.42
C PRO A 139 -5.34 2.82 11.94
N LEU A 140 -6.23 2.28 11.11
CA LEU A 140 -5.94 2.02 9.71
C LEU A 140 -5.77 3.29 8.87
N ASP A 141 -6.49 4.37 9.20
CA ASP A 141 -6.34 5.70 8.62
C ASP A 141 -4.92 6.25 8.81
N ARG A 142 -4.37 6.07 10.02
CA ARG A 142 -2.99 6.48 10.32
C ARG A 142 -1.97 5.68 9.51
N VAL A 143 -2.17 4.37 9.37
CA VAL A 143 -1.29 3.55 8.54
C VAL A 143 -1.35 4.02 7.08
N ALA A 144 -2.55 4.20 6.53
CA ALA A 144 -2.77 4.63 5.15
C ALA A 144 -2.10 6.00 4.88
N ALA A 145 -2.27 6.96 5.77
CA ALA A 145 -1.65 8.29 5.65
C ALA A 145 -0.11 8.23 5.65
N LEU A 146 0.48 7.34 6.45
CA LEU A 146 1.94 7.19 6.53
C LEU A 146 2.54 6.53 5.28
N VAL A 147 1.87 5.49 4.72
CA VAL A 147 2.41 4.76 3.57
C VAL A 147 2.20 5.47 2.24
N CYS A 148 1.29 6.46 2.19
CA CYS A 148 0.99 7.23 0.99
C CYS A 148 0.68 8.72 1.32
N PRO A 149 1.67 9.52 1.76
CA PRO A 149 1.41 10.83 2.36
C PRO A 149 0.92 11.91 1.38
N ASN A 150 1.28 11.84 0.11
CA ASN A 150 1.05 12.94 -0.85
C ASN A 150 0.19 12.53 -2.05
N ARG A 151 -0.56 11.43 -1.95
CA ARG A 151 -1.38 10.90 -3.04
C ARG A 151 -2.69 10.36 -2.51
N PRO A 152 -3.71 10.22 -3.36
CA PRO A 152 -4.96 9.60 -2.95
C PRO A 152 -4.72 8.21 -2.35
N VAL A 153 -5.19 8.02 -1.13
CA VAL A 153 -5.16 6.75 -0.42
C VAL A 153 -6.51 6.53 0.26
N LYS A 154 -7.02 5.33 0.18
CA LYS A 154 -8.26 4.92 0.85
C LYS A 154 -8.03 3.61 1.59
N ALA A 155 -8.63 3.51 2.76
CA ALA A 155 -8.52 2.33 3.58
C ALA A 155 -9.87 1.92 4.17
N ALA A 156 -10.09 0.64 4.29
CA ALA A 156 -11.29 0.09 4.93
C ALA A 156 -10.98 -1.23 5.63
N PRO A 157 -11.66 -1.56 6.74
CA PRO A 157 -11.58 -2.88 7.34
C PRO A 157 -12.41 -3.86 6.50
N LEU A 158 -11.84 -5.01 6.15
CA LEU A 158 -12.51 -6.06 5.38
C LEU A 158 -11.96 -7.46 5.76
N GLY A 159 -12.85 -8.38 6.10
CA GLY A 159 -12.50 -9.79 6.25
C GLY A 159 -11.35 -10.09 7.23
N GLY A 160 -11.28 -9.40 8.37
CA GLY A 160 -10.24 -9.60 9.39
C GLY A 160 -8.88 -8.94 9.07
N ALA A 161 -8.79 -8.16 7.99
CA ALA A 161 -7.63 -7.35 7.63
C ALA A 161 -8.05 -5.94 7.21
N GLY A 162 -7.11 -5.00 7.27
CA GLY A 162 -7.28 -3.70 6.63
C GLY A 162 -6.94 -3.79 5.15
N VAL A 163 -7.72 -3.12 4.32
CA VAL A 163 -7.43 -2.90 2.89
C VAL A 163 -6.92 -1.48 2.73
N VAL A 164 -5.81 -1.30 2.05
CA VAL A 164 -5.32 0.01 1.65
C VAL A 164 -5.23 0.06 0.14
N LEU A 165 -5.96 1.00 -0.46
CA LEU A 165 -5.94 1.29 -1.90
C LEU A 165 -5.12 2.56 -2.14
N ALA A 166 -4.13 2.51 -3.01
CA ALA A 166 -3.33 3.68 -3.38
C ALA A 166 -2.79 3.54 -4.80
N THR A 167 -2.44 4.64 -5.43
CA THR A 167 -1.77 4.61 -6.74
C THR A 167 -0.31 4.16 -6.64
N THR A 168 0.31 4.40 -5.49
CA THR A 168 1.66 3.95 -5.14
C THR A 168 1.71 3.66 -3.65
N LEU A 169 2.50 2.66 -3.26
CA LEU A 169 2.74 2.30 -1.86
C LEU A 169 4.24 2.27 -1.62
N ASP A 170 4.69 2.97 -0.58
CA ASP A 170 6.09 2.92 -0.15
C ASP A 170 6.24 1.87 0.97
N PRO A 171 6.86 0.72 0.68
CA PRO A 171 6.99 -0.36 1.65
C PRO A 171 7.88 0.00 2.85
N THR A 172 8.75 1.00 2.72
CA THR A 172 9.63 1.44 3.79
C THR A 172 8.93 2.30 4.83
N ARG A 173 7.72 2.78 4.53
CA ARG A 173 6.94 3.66 5.39
C ARG A 173 5.92 2.95 6.28
N PHE A 174 5.82 1.63 6.19
CA PHE A 174 4.96 0.90 7.12
C PHE A 174 5.51 1.02 8.54
N PRO A 175 4.70 1.46 9.51
CA PRO A 175 5.15 1.63 10.89
C PRO A 175 5.57 0.31 11.54
N ALA A 176 6.43 0.39 12.54
CA ALA A 176 6.79 -0.77 13.36
C ALA A 176 5.55 -1.44 13.97
N GLY A 177 5.53 -2.76 14.00
CA GLY A 177 4.40 -3.56 14.48
C GLY A 177 3.26 -3.77 13.47
N VAL A 178 3.29 -3.09 12.31
CA VAL A 178 2.35 -3.33 11.21
C VAL A 178 2.87 -4.47 10.34
N ARG A 179 1.99 -5.43 10.03
CA ARG A 179 2.24 -6.49 9.04
C ARG A 179 1.46 -6.14 7.76
N ALA A 180 2.11 -6.19 6.62
CA ALA A 180 1.48 -5.87 5.34
C ALA A 180 1.91 -6.79 4.21
N GLY A 181 0.93 -7.25 3.44
CA GLY A 181 1.14 -7.86 2.14
C GLY A 181 0.80 -6.87 1.04
N VAL A 182 1.64 -6.75 0.02
CA VAL A 182 1.44 -5.81 -1.09
C VAL A 182 1.27 -6.59 -2.38
N GLY A 183 0.16 -6.35 -3.08
CA GLY A 183 -0.11 -6.91 -4.40
C GLY A 183 0.69 -6.19 -5.48
N ALA A 184 0.99 -6.91 -6.57
CA ALA A 184 1.76 -6.43 -7.70
C ALA A 184 0.92 -6.25 -8.98
N ALA A 185 -0.24 -6.91 -9.06
CA ALA A 185 -1.09 -6.88 -10.24
C ALA A 185 -1.69 -5.51 -10.53
N ASP A 186 -1.97 -5.26 -11.82
CA ASP A 186 -2.54 -3.98 -12.26
C ASP A 186 -4.06 -3.88 -12.00
N SER A 187 -4.78 -5.02 -11.95
CA SER A 187 -6.19 -5.02 -11.55
C SER A 187 -6.34 -5.09 -10.03
N PRO A 188 -7.23 -4.27 -9.43
CA PRO A 188 -7.39 -4.19 -7.97
C PRO A 188 -7.82 -5.52 -7.32
N ASP A 189 -8.69 -6.30 -7.96
CA ASP A 189 -9.14 -7.60 -7.47
C ASP A 189 -8.01 -8.63 -7.40
N ARG A 190 -7.17 -8.68 -8.42
CA ARG A 190 -5.99 -9.53 -8.44
C ARG A 190 -4.93 -9.03 -7.46
N SER A 191 -4.69 -7.72 -7.42
CA SER A 191 -3.78 -7.09 -6.46
C SER A 191 -4.20 -7.38 -5.01
N TRP A 192 -5.51 -7.40 -4.72
CA TRP A 192 -6.03 -7.78 -3.40
C TRP A 192 -5.77 -9.24 -3.06
N ARG A 193 -6.03 -10.18 -3.98
CA ARG A 193 -5.73 -11.60 -3.76
C ARG A 193 -4.24 -11.82 -3.48
N GLU A 194 -3.38 -11.18 -4.28
CA GLU A 194 -1.93 -11.22 -4.10
C GLU A 194 -1.50 -10.60 -2.76
N ALA A 195 -2.09 -9.47 -2.35
CA ALA A 195 -1.80 -8.81 -1.09
C ALA A 195 -2.19 -9.68 0.11
N ARG A 196 -3.35 -10.33 0.06
CA ARG A 196 -3.78 -11.28 1.10
C ARG A 196 -2.84 -12.49 1.20
N THR A 197 -2.45 -13.03 0.06
CA THR A 197 -1.45 -14.11 0.01
C THR A 197 -0.15 -13.65 0.65
N ALA A 198 0.39 -12.50 0.22
CA ALA A 198 1.65 -11.96 0.75
C ALA A 198 1.60 -11.66 2.25
N LEU A 199 0.46 -11.20 2.78
CA LEU A 199 0.26 -10.96 4.21
C LEU A 199 0.48 -12.23 5.05
N ARG A 200 0.09 -13.40 4.56
CA ARG A 200 0.30 -14.68 5.24
C ARG A 200 1.78 -15.07 5.37
N PHE A 201 2.65 -14.53 4.50
CA PHE A 201 4.10 -14.77 4.55
C PHE A 201 4.86 -13.73 5.38
N THR A 202 4.17 -12.80 6.02
CA THR A 202 4.82 -11.82 6.89
C THR A 202 5.30 -12.47 8.19
N THR A 203 6.44 -12.03 8.69
CA THR A 203 7.02 -12.46 9.95
C THR A 203 7.48 -11.24 10.77
N PRO A 204 7.80 -11.36 12.05
CA PRO A 204 8.39 -10.25 12.82
C PRO A 204 9.66 -9.68 12.18
N ARG A 205 10.46 -10.52 11.50
CA ARG A 205 11.68 -10.10 10.78
C ARG A 205 11.40 -9.55 9.38
N ARG A 206 10.28 -9.93 8.79
CA ARG A 206 9.84 -9.48 7.47
C ARG A 206 8.38 -9.03 7.54
N PRO A 207 8.11 -7.88 8.17
CA PRO A 207 6.74 -7.43 8.41
C PRO A 207 6.02 -6.98 7.14
N VAL A 208 6.75 -6.60 6.10
CA VAL A 208 6.18 -6.21 4.79
C VAL A 208 6.66 -7.18 3.71
N VAL A 209 5.72 -7.77 2.99
CA VAL A 209 5.99 -8.73 1.92
C VAL A 209 5.30 -8.30 0.65
N HIS A 210 6.06 -8.16 -0.44
CA HIS A 210 5.52 -8.00 -1.79
C HIS A 210 5.23 -9.37 -2.39
N HIS A 211 4.06 -9.55 -2.98
CA HIS A 211 3.68 -10.80 -3.62
C HIS A 211 4.69 -11.23 -4.71
N ALA A 212 5.17 -10.28 -5.52
CA ALA A 212 6.17 -10.55 -6.55
C ALA A 212 7.50 -11.10 -5.99
N ALA A 213 7.83 -10.78 -4.74
CA ALA A 213 9.06 -11.28 -4.09
C ALA A 213 8.90 -12.71 -3.53
N LEU A 214 7.71 -13.27 -3.52
CA LEU A 214 7.47 -14.65 -3.10
C LEU A 214 7.90 -15.64 -4.19
N GLY A 215 7.74 -15.29 -5.47
CA GLY A 215 8.00 -16.23 -6.55
C GLY A 215 7.22 -17.53 -6.36
N ALA A 216 7.92 -18.67 -6.48
CA ALA A 216 7.32 -19.99 -6.32
C ALA A 216 6.84 -20.29 -4.88
N LEU A 217 7.31 -19.55 -3.87
CA LEU A 217 6.81 -19.73 -2.49
C LEU A 217 5.32 -19.42 -2.36
N ALA A 218 4.79 -18.53 -3.21
CA ALA A 218 3.36 -18.21 -3.23
C ALA A 218 2.48 -19.46 -3.44
N LEU A 219 2.98 -20.48 -4.15
CA LEU A 219 2.28 -21.74 -4.37
C LEU A 219 1.97 -22.50 -3.07
N LEU A 220 2.74 -22.31 -2.01
CA LEU A 220 2.45 -22.91 -0.71
C LEU A 220 1.13 -22.42 -0.11
N ALA A 221 0.71 -21.22 -0.45
CA ALA A 221 -0.57 -20.68 -0.01
C ALA A 221 -1.79 -21.38 -0.67
N GLU A 222 -1.58 -22.01 -1.81
CA GLU A 222 -2.61 -22.76 -2.56
C GLU A 222 -2.73 -24.22 -2.07
N VAL A 223 -1.77 -24.70 -1.26
CA VAL A 223 -1.81 -26.07 -0.72
C VAL A 223 -2.92 -26.16 0.32
N PRO A 224 -3.82 -27.16 0.22
CA PRO A 224 -4.89 -27.35 1.19
C PRO A 224 -4.33 -27.51 2.62
N PRO A 225 -4.96 -26.88 3.64
CA PRO A 225 -4.49 -26.95 5.02
C PRO A 225 -4.29 -28.37 5.55
N ASP A 226 -5.15 -29.31 5.15
CA ASP A 226 -5.03 -30.71 5.60
C ASP A 226 -3.81 -31.41 5.00
N ALA A 227 -3.44 -31.08 3.77
CA ALA A 227 -2.21 -31.59 3.16
C ALA A 227 -0.96 -31.03 3.88
N LEU A 228 -0.99 -29.76 4.28
CA LEU A 228 0.08 -29.18 5.09
C LEU A 228 0.17 -29.83 6.47
N ARG A 229 -0.97 -30.02 7.16
CA ARG A 229 -1.01 -30.67 8.49
C ARG A 229 -0.54 -32.12 8.43
N GLY A 230 -0.82 -32.81 7.34
CA GLY A 230 -0.39 -34.20 7.12
C GLY A 230 1.09 -34.37 6.79
N ASN A 231 1.80 -33.29 6.50
CA ASN A 231 3.23 -33.36 6.17
C ASN A 231 4.08 -33.55 7.43
N ALA A 232 4.98 -34.54 7.41
CA ALA A 232 5.80 -34.94 8.58
C ALA A 232 6.74 -33.80 9.04
N ASP A 233 7.34 -33.07 8.10
CA ASP A 233 8.26 -31.96 8.41
C ASP A 233 7.50 -30.79 9.05
N VAL A 234 6.29 -30.47 8.56
CA VAL A 234 5.41 -29.43 9.14
C VAL A 234 4.96 -29.81 10.54
N ALA A 235 4.59 -31.09 10.75
CA ALA A 235 4.23 -31.60 12.06
C ALA A 235 5.43 -31.55 13.04
N ALA A 236 6.65 -31.80 12.56
CA ALA A 236 7.86 -31.69 13.37
C ALA A 236 8.12 -30.22 13.79
N VAL A 237 7.97 -29.25 12.88
CA VAL A 237 8.05 -27.82 13.21
C VAL A 237 6.96 -27.39 14.19
N ALA A 238 5.74 -27.88 14.05
CA ALA A 238 4.66 -27.63 15.01
C ALA A 238 5.00 -28.08 16.45
N ARG A 239 5.68 -29.20 16.58
CA ARG A 239 6.19 -29.67 17.91
C ARG A 239 7.33 -28.78 18.41
N LEU A 240 8.25 -28.38 17.52
CA LEU A 240 9.36 -27.49 17.85
C LEU A 240 8.88 -26.11 18.31
N ALA A 241 7.76 -25.63 17.78
CA ALA A 241 7.21 -24.33 18.09
C ALA A 241 6.77 -24.14 19.56
N HIS A 242 6.72 -25.22 20.35
CA HIS A 242 6.53 -25.14 21.82
C HIS A 242 7.76 -24.56 22.53
N ASP A 243 8.95 -24.66 21.94
CA ASP A 243 10.16 -23.98 22.39
C ASP A 243 10.43 -22.77 21.50
N ARG A 244 10.23 -21.58 22.08
CA ARG A 244 10.40 -20.31 21.36
C ARG A 244 11.84 -20.09 20.90
N ASP A 245 12.81 -20.50 21.68
CA ASP A 245 14.23 -20.32 21.40
C ASP A 245 14.69 -21.18 20.22
N ASP A 246 14.19 -22.41 20.15
CA ASP A 246 14.48 -23.31 19.04
C ASP A 246 13.82 -22.84 17.74
N LEU A 247 12.55 -22.41 17.83
CA LEU A 247 11.86 -21.83 16.67
C LEU A 247 12.57 -20.57 16.13
N GLU A 248 13.02 -19.70 17.03
CA GLU A 248 13.73 -18.46 16.67
C GLU A 248 15.12 -18.78 16.09
N THR A 249 15.78 -19.83 16.60
CA THR A 249 17.07 -20.29 16.07
C THR A 249 16.91 -20.88 14.66
N LEU A 250 15.88 -21.71 14.44
CA LEU A 250 15.56 -22.23 13.12
C LEU A 250 15.25 -21.13 12.12
N ASP A 251 14.42 -20.16 12.51
CA ASP A 251 14.06 -19.00 11.69
C ASP A 251 15.28 -18.15 11.30
N ALA A 252 16.15 -17.89 12.26
CA ALA A 252 17.39 -17.14 12.00
C ALA A 252 18.33 -17.90 11.05
N TYR A 253 18.42 -19.21 11.20
CA TYR A 253 19.24 -20.04 10.32
C TYR A 253 18.67 -20.09 8.90
N CYS A 254 17.38 -20.32 8.73
CA CYS A 254 16.72 -20.30 7.42
C CYS A 254 16.86 -18.93 6.74
N ALA A 255 16.68 -17.83 7.49
CA ALA A 255 16.78 -16.48 6.94
C ALA A 255 18.20 -16.08 6.48
N THR A 256 19.24 -16.67 7.10
CA THR A 256 20.64 -16.29 6.84
C THR A 256 21.42 -17.29 6.01
N GLY A 257 20.97 -18.55 5.98
CA GLY A 257 21.67 -19.67 5.35
C GLY A 257 23.05 -19.99 5.97
N SER A 258 23.36 -19.46 7.17
CA SER A 258 24.68 -19.55 7.77
C SER A 258 24.60 -19.55 9.30
N LEU A 259 25.23 -20.55 9.93
CA LEU A 259 25.34 -20.65 11.39
C LEU A 259 25.94 -19.38 12.01
N ARG A 260 27.00 -18.83 11.41
CA ARG A 260 27.67 -17.62 11.91
C ARG A 260 26.75 -16.41 11.87
N ARG A 261 26.08 -16.18 10.71
CA ARG A 261 25.13 -15.07 10.55
C ARG A 261 23.91 -15.24 11.45
N ALA A 262 23.42 -16.45 11.64
CA ALA A 262 22.36 -16.74 12.58
C ALA A 262 22.75 -16.40 14.02
N ALA A 263 23.99 -16.74 14.42
CA ALA A 263 24.52 -16.41 15.74
C ALA A 263 24.65 -14.90 15.95
N ASP A 264 25.16 -14.16 14.95
CA ASP A 264 25.23 -12.70 14.97
C ASP A 264 23.81 -12.07 15.08
N LEU A 265 22.84 -12.60 14.31
CA LEU A 265 21.46 -12.13 14.31
C LEU A 265 20.74 -12.36 15.65
N LEU A 266 21.08 -13.46 16.34
CA LEU A 266 20.51 -13.82 17.64
C LEU A 266 21.30 -13.23 18.83
N HIS A 267 22.42 -12.57 18.58
CA HIS A 267 23.37 -12.11 19.61
C HIS A 267 23.84 -13.25 20.52
N LEU A 268 24.06 -14.44 19.94
CA LEU A 268 24.53 -15.63 20.64
C LEU A 268 25.90 -16.07 20.15
N HIS A 269 26.60 -16.85 20.99
CA HIS A 269 27.85 -17.48 20.57
C HIS A 269 27.57 -18.58 19.53
N HIS A 270 28.40 -18.70 18.50
CA HIS A 270 28.22 -19.64 17.41
C HIS A 270 28.10 -21.11 17.88
N SER A 271 28.83 -21.50 18.96
CA SER A 271 28.73 -22.87 19.51
C SER A 271 27.38 -23.17 20.16
N SER A 272 26.71 -22.14 20.73
CA SER A 272 25.38 -22.30 21.30
C SER A 272 24.34 -22.52 20.18
N VAL A 273 24.46 -21.75 19.09
CA VAL A 273 23.57 -21.92 17.92
C VAL A 273 23.85 -23.27 17.24
N ALA A 274 25.10 -23.70 17.10
CA ALA A 274 25.44 -25.00 16.53
C ALA A 274 24.80 -26.15 17.32
N ARG A 275 24.88 -26.12 18.66
CA ARG A 275 24.27 -27.13 19.53
C ARG A 275 22.74 -27.12 19.39
N ARG A 276 22.10 -25.97 19.34
CA ARG A 276 20.63 -25.87 19.12
C ARG A 276 20.24 -26.42 17.75
N LEU A 277 20.97 -26.08 16.68
CA LEU A 277 20.69 -26.60 15.34
C LEU A 277 20.83 -28.11 15.24
N ASP A 278 21.80 -28.74 15.95
CA ASP A 278 21.91 -30.16 16.05
C ASP A 278 20.67 -30.80 16.75
N GLN A 279 20.21 -30.19 17.84
CA GLN A 279 18.99 -30.63 18.55
C GLN A 279 17.74 -30.44 17.65
N ILE A 280 17.62 -29.34 16.97
CA ILE A 280 16.54 -29.06 16.02
C ILE A 280 16.55 -30.07 14.87
N GLY A 281 17.72 -30.38 14.29
CA GLY A 281 17.85 -31.38 13.24
C GLY A 281 17.36 -32.77 13.70
N LYS A 282 17.72 -33.19 14.92
CA LYS A 282 17.20 -34.43 15.52
C LYS A 282 15.69 -34.40 15.70
N ALA A 283 15.11 -33.28 16.13
CA ALA A 283 13.67 -33.11 16.29
C ALA A 283 12.92 -33.12 14.94
N LEU A 284 13.53 -32.55 13.90
CA LEU A 284 13.01 -32.53 12.53
C LEU A 284 13.17 -33.86 11.81
N GLY A 285 14.13 -34.74 12.26
CA GLY A 285 14.43 -36.02 11.65
C GLY A 285 15.31 -35.94 10.40
N PHE A 286 16.02 -34.80 10.18
CA PHE A 286 16.99 -34.63 9.11
C PHE A 286 18.09 -33.62 9.48
N GLU A 287 19.26 -33.77 8.84
CA GLU A 287 20.41 -32.88 9.09
C GLU A 287 20.23 -31.55 8.42
N LEU A 288 20.31 -30.45 9.21
CA LEU A 288 20.24 -29.07 8.69
C LEU A 288 21.47 -28.67 7.92
N THR A 289 22.56 -29.40 8.05
CA THR A 289 23.83 -29.20 7.33
C THR A 289 23.87 -29.84 5.95
N ASP A 290 22.96 -30.79 5.68
CA ASP A 290 22.83 -31.38 4.36
C ASP A 290 22.31 -30.33 3.34
N PRO A 291 22.72 -30.43 2.06
CA PRO A 291 22.33 -29.45 1.05
C PRO A 291 20.82 -29.22 0.92
N ALA A 292 20.00 -30.24 1.14
CA ALA A 292 18.54 -30.15 1.12
C ALA A 292 17.93 -29.75 2.47
N GLY A 293 18.69 -29.86 3.58
CA GLY A 293 18.21 -29.62 4.93
C GLY A 293 17.63 -28.23 5.15
N PRO A 294 18.37 -27.14 4.82
CA PRO A 294 17.86 -25.79 5.00
C PRO A 294 16.60 -25.51 4.18
N VAL A 295 16.53 -26.01 2.94
CA VAL A 295 15.37 -25.82 2.07
C VAL A 295 14.13 -26.53 2.64
N ARG A 296 14.28 -27.79 3.12
CA ARG A 296 13.19 -28.52 3.77
C ARG A 296 12.71 -27.81 5.02
N ALA A 297 13.65 -27.34 5.86
CA ALA A 297 13.34 -26.61 7.07
C ALA A 297 12.61 -25.29 6.79
N GLU A 298 13.05 -24.50 5.81
CA GLU A 298 12.42 -23.25 5.39
C GLU A 298 11.00 -23.48 4.86
N LEU A 299 10.80 -24.49 4.01
CA LEU A 299 9.49 -24.84 3.48
C LEU A 299 8.55 -25.32 4.59
N ALA A 300 9.02 -26.17 5.50
CA ALA A 300 8.23 -26.68 6.62
C ALA A 300 7.83 -25.55 7.59
N LEU A 301 8.77 -24.65 7.91
CA LEU A 301 8.53 -23.48 8.77
C LEU A 301 7.52 -22.52 8.13
N THR A 302 7.66 -22.27 6.83
CA THR A 302 6.73 -21.43 6.08
C THR A 302 5.33 -22.05 6.04
N ALA A 303 5.24 -23.33 5.72
CA ALA A 303 3.97 -24.06 5.69
C ALA A 303 3.28 -24.10 7.06
N TRP A 304 4.03 -24.31 8.14
CA TRP A 304 3.51 -24.24 9.50
C TRP A 304 2.93 -22.85 9.81
N ARG A 305 3.63 -21.77 9.48
CA ARG A 305 3.15 -20.39 9.67
C ARG A 305 1.86 -20.11 8.90
N LEU A 306 1.75 -20.65 7.67
CA LEU A 306 0.53 -20.51 6.88
C LEU A 306 -0.69 -21.18 7.52
N LEU A 307 -0.49 -22.25 8.33
CA LEU A 307 -1.55 -22.88 9.11
C LEU A 307 -1.93 -22.06 10.34
N ASP A 308 -0.95 -21.49 11.04
CA ASP A 308 -1.15 -20.71 12.26
C ASP A 308 -1.91 -19.40 11.99
N ASP A 309 -1.55 -18.69 10.91
CA ASP A 309 -2.27 -17.49 10.48
C ASP A 309 -3.75 -17.75 10.11
N GLY A 310 -4.11 -18.99 9.75
CA GLY A 310 -5.50 -19.40 9.48
C GLY A 310 -6.34 -19.59 10.75
N THR A 311 -5.72 -19.82 11.90
CA THR A 311 -6.41 -20.11 13.15
C THR A 311 -6.79 -18.82 13.93
N THR A 312 -6.14 -17.70 13.64
CA THR A 312 -6.42 -16.39 14.27
C THR A 312 -7.49 -15.56 13.56
N ALA A 313 -8.11 -16.08 12.50
CA ALA A 313 -9.13 -15.40 11.69
C ALA A 313 -10.55 -16.01 11.83
N GLY A 314 -10.81 -16.77 12.89
CA GLY A 314 -12.11 -17.35 13.24
C GLY A 314 -12.85 -16.54 14.29
#